data_23662c9bf58ddce00aa53ae6b845e883
#
_entry.id   23662c9bf58ddce00aa53ae6b845e883
#
_cell.length_a   1.000
_cell.length_b   1.000
_cell.length_c   1.000
_cell.angle_alpha   90.00
_cell.angle_beta   90.00
_cell.angle_gamma   90.00
#
_symmetry.space_group_name_H-M   'P 1'
#
loop_
_entity.id
_entity.type
_entity.pdbx_description
1 polymer ?
#
loop_
_entity_poly.entity_id
_entity_poly.type
_entity_poly.pdbx_seq_one_letter_code
_entity_poly.pdbx_strand_id
1 'polypeptide(L)'
;RKVRRIAFEKEKENAVAIPEQVRVALAHNQNDMAETMLHHLARGTGIRGLCSLKPLNGEIIRPLLCLERSEIVNYVEENSIQTVLDSSNMEDDYTRNRIRRHILPLIEQEVNPRAVTHMAEASEIFGQAEAYFTKLAGEMAAGYRKAKDRYVLDHEFFKKETIIQTYVIREILEVTGGHQSDLTSGHIKQIRDLYGMQTGRKADLPYELEASRVYEGVRIRKKNMIAESDSETEELKIQNLVVPGETKWKQGCFTAKIYSYNGEKILEKKYTKWFDCDKINCELTVRTRRSGDYMAVSQSGGHKKLTRCMIDDKIPGELRGKLPLVVDGNEVLWIVGGRINERYKITSETGRVLEITYQGGNVQ
;
A
#
# COMPACT_ATOMS: atom_id res chain seq x y z
N ARG A 1 17.57 -17.46 -21.67
CA ARG A 1 17.89 -16.48 -20.59
C ARG A 1 18.31 -17.15 -19.28
N LYS A 2 17.57 -18.16 -18.75
CA LYS A 2 17.94 -18.85 -17.49
C LYS A 2 19.34 -19.49 -17.56
N VAL A 3 19.65 -20.24 -18.63
CA VAL A 3 20.94 -20.92 -18.80
C VAL A 3 22.08 -19.90 -18.82
N ARG A 4 21.94 -18.81 -19.58
CA ARG A 4 22.95 -17.75 -19.67
C ARG A 4 23.20 -17.07 -18.31
N ARG A 5 22.13 -16.83 -17.53
CA ARG A 5 22.27 -16.28 -16.17
C ARG A 5 23.02 -17.23 -15.24
N ILE A 6 22.71 -18.53 -15.27
CA ILE A 6 23.42 -19.54 -14.47
C ILE A 6 24.90 -19.59 -14.84
N ALA A 7 25.24 -19.50 -16.15
CA ALA A 7 26.62 -19.45 -16.59
C ALA A 7 27.34 -18.21 -16.03
N PHE A 8 26.72 -17.05 -16.07
CA PHE A 8 27.31 -15.82 -15.52
C PHE A 8 27.51 -15.88 -14.01
N GLU A 9 26.58 -16.43 -13.25
CA GLU A 9 26.74 -16.62 -11.80
C GLU A 9 27.92 -17.56 -11.50
N LYS A 10 28.05 -18.66 -12.26
CA LYS A 10 29.15 -19.61 -12.10
C LYS A 10 30.53 -18.99 -12.43
N GLU A 11 30.60 -18.22 -13.50
CA GLU A 11 31.84 -17.51 -13.85
C GLU A 11 32.20 -16.42 -12.83
N LYS A 12 31.17 -15.78 -12.24
CA LYS A 12 31.37 -14.81 -11.17
C LYS A 12 31.93 -15.47 -9.91
N GLU A 13 31.47 -16.66 -9.56
CA GLU A 13 31.96 -17.42 -8.40
C GLU A 13 33.41 -17.87 -8.61
N ASN A 14 33.80 -18.15 -9.88
CA ASN A 14 35.17 -18.54 -10.25
C ASN A 14 36.13 -17.34 -10.37
N ALA A 15 35.65 -16.12 -10.39
CA ALA A 15 36.51 -14.94 -10.52
C ALA A 15 37.37 -14.74 -9.27
N VAL A 16 38.66 -14.49 -9.48
CA VAL A 16 39.64 -14.25 -8.40
C VAL A 16 39.43 -12.91 -7.70
N ALA A 17 38.63 -12.02 -8.30
CA ALA A 17 38.28 -10.72 -7.76
C ALA A 17 37.18 -10.82 -6.67
N ILE A 18 37.09 -9.78 -5.82
CA ILE A 18 36.01 -9.65 -4.85
C ILE A 18 34.67 -9.67 -5.61
N PRO A 19 33.71 -10.56 -5.29
CA PRO A 19 32.47 -10.75 -6.05
C PRO A 19 31.69 -9.45 -6.34
N GLU A 20 31.75 -8.47 -5.43
CA GLU A 20 31.11 -7.15 -5.57
C GLU A 20 31.71 -6.26 -6.67
N GLN A 21 32.93 -6.57 -7.11
CA GLN A 21 33.63 -5.85 -8.17
C GLN A 21 33.47 -6.48 -9.57
N VAL A 22 32.90 -7.68 -9.63
CA VAL A 22 32.66 -8.38 -10.89
C VAL A 22 31.48 -7.77 -11.63
N ARG A 23 31.66 -7.45 -12.91
CA ARG A 23 30.60 -6.96 -13.81
C ARG A 23 30.51 -7.86 -15.04
N VAL A 24 29.30 -8.06 -15.53
CA VAL A 24 29.01 -8.79 -16.75
C VAL A 24 28.84 -7.79 -17.90
N ALA A 25 29.76 -7.79 -18.85
CA ALA A 25 29.67 -6.96 -20.04
C ALA A 25 28.82 -7.66 -21.13
N LEU A 26 27.75 -6.99 -21.60
CA LEU A 26 26.93 -7.45 -22.72
C LEU A 26 27.15 -6.54 -23.92
N ALA A 27 27.35 -7.14 -25.10
CA ALA A 27 27.57 -6.44 -26.36
C ALA A 27 26.25 -5.94 -27.01
N HIS A 28 25.36 -5.34 -26.21
CA HIS A 28 24.21 -4.66 -26.77
C HIS A 28 24.63 -3.31 -27.37
N ASN A 29 24.04 -2.96 -28.51
CA ASN A 29 24.30 -1.73 -29.27
C ASN A 29 23.04 -0.89 -29.44
N GLN A 30 23.09 0.22 -30.19
CA GLN A 30 21.93 1.09 -30.44
C GLN A 30 20.78 0.38 -31.15
N ASN A 31 21.10 -0.50 -32.13
CA ASN A 31 20.05 -1.26 -32.82
C ASN A 31 19.29 -2.19 -31.85
N ASP A 32 19.98 -2.82 -30.90
CA ASP A 32 19.30 -3.61 -29.84
C ASP A 32 18.38 -2.75 -28.97
N MET A 33 18.73 -1.48 -28.75
CA MET A 33 17.89 -0.52 -28.04
C MET A 33 16.63 -0.19 -28.84
N ALA A 34 16.78 0.14 -30.13
CA ALA A 34 15.66 0.42 -31.04
C ALA A 34 14.72 -0.79 -31.18
N GLU A 35 15.28 -1.99 -31.34
CA GLU A 35 14.51 -3.25 -31.37
C GLU A 35 13.66 -3.43 -30.10
N THR A 36 14.26 -3.18 -28.95
CA THR A 36 13.60 -3.34 -27.64
C THR A 36 12.53 -2.29 -27.45
N MET A 37 12.78 -1.05 -27.85
CA MET A 37 11.82 0.05 -27.79
C MET A 37 10.58 -0.26 -28.66
N LEU A 38 10.77 -0.64 -29.92
CA LEU A 38 9.68 -1.02 -30.83
C LEU A 38 8.89 -2.22 -30.29
N HIS A 39 9.58 -3.23 -29.78
CA HIS A 39 8.92 -4.39 -29.19
C HIS A 39 8.06 -4.01 -27.99
N HIS A 40 8.53 -3.12 -27.13
CA HIS A 40 7.76 -2.68 -25.96
C HIS A 40 6.61 -1.77 -26.36
N LEU A 41 6.78 -0.86 -27.33
CA LEU A 41 5.71 -0.03 -27.87
C LEU A 41 4.56 -0.87 -28.43
N ALA A 42 4.91 -1.89 -29.25
CA ALA A 42 3.92 -2.78 -29.85
C ALA A 42 3.13 -3.60 -28.81
N ARG A 43 3.70 -3.85 -27.62
CA ARG A 43 3.03 -4.58 -26.54
C ARG A 43 2.31 -3.69 -25.55
N GLY A 44 2.41 -2.38 -25.68
CA GLY A 44 1.93 -1.42 -24.71
C GLY A 44 2.86 -1.28 -23.52
N THR A 45 3.46 -0.11 -23.37
CA THR A 45 4.40 0.18 -22.27
C THR A 45 4.27 1.63 -21.81
N GLY A 46 4.73 1.90 -20.57
CA GLY A 46 4.99 3.25 -20.08
C GLY A 46 6.45 3.66 -20.32
N ILE A 47 6.83 4.83 -19.78
CA ILE A 47 8.19 5.41 -19.89
C ILE A 47 9.28 4.38 -19.53
N ARG A 48 9.07 3.61 -18.44
CA ARG A 48 10.02 2.60 -17.97
C ARG A 48 10.39 1.54 -19.01
N GLY A 49 9.46 1.14 -19.86
CA GLY A 49 9.75 0.16 -20.92
C GLY A 49 10.43 0.78 -22.14
N LEU A 50 10.28 2.09 -22.36
CA LEU A 50 10.94 2.80 -23.46
C LEU A 50 12.42 3.05 -23.19
N CYS A 51 12.84 3.11 -21.94
CA CYS A 51 14.26 3.24 -21.50
C CYS A 51 14.86 1.90 -21.02
N SER A 52 14.50 0.81 -21.64
CA SER A 52 14.72 -0.56 -21.14
C SER A 52 16.15 -1.06 -21.14
N LEU A 53 17.02 -0.54 -22.01
CA LEU A 53 18.43 -0.89 -22.05
C LEU A 53 19.27 0.27 -21.50
N LYS A 54 19.67 0.14 -20.23
CA LYS A 54 20.56 1.11 -19.57
C LYS A 54 22.02 0.69 -19.74
N PRO A 55 22.97 1.65 -19.85
CA PRO A 55 24.41 1.35 -19.88
C PRO A 55 24.86 0.53 -18.67
N LEU A 56 24.29 0.83 -17.50
CA LEU A 56 24.51 0.11 -16.24
C LEU A 56 23.16 -0.34 -15.66
N ASN A 57 23.06 -1.60 -15.31
CA ASN A 57 21.89 -2.15 -14.63
C ASN A 57 22.32 -3.25 -13.65
N GLY A 58 22.48 -2.87 -12.36
CA GLY A 58 23.08 -3.73 -11.35
C GLY A 58 24.52 -4.11 -11.75
N GLU A 59 24.75 -5.41 -11.91
CA GLU A 59 26.07 -5.96 -12.30
C GLU A 59 26.30 -6.01 -13.80
N ILE A 60 25.29 -5.68 -14.60
CA ILE A 60 25.38 -5.72 -16.07
C ILE A 60 25.79 -4.36 -16.60
N ILE A 61 26.88 -4.34 -17.40
CA ILE A 61 27.30 -3.19 -18.17
C ILE A 61 27.12 -3.44 -19.66
N ARG A 62 26.90 -2.38 -20.45
CA ARG A 62 26.72 -2.43 -21.90
C ARG A 62 27.61 -1.38 -22.58
N PRO A 63 28.89 -1.68 -22.71
CA PRO A 63 29.87 -0.68 -23.20
C PRO A 63 29.65 -0.26 -24.65
N LEU A 64 29.02 -1.12 -25.48
CA LEU A 64 28.78 -0.83 -26.90
C LEU A 64 27.41 -0.17 -27.17
N LEU A 65 26.68 0.23 -26.14
CA LEU A 65 25.30 0.76 -26.29
C LEU A 65 25.27 2.13 -27.01
N CYS A 66 26.39 2.84 -27.05
CA CYS A 66 26.58 4.12 -27.74
C CYS A 66 26.90 3.97 -29.22
N LEU A 67 27.12 2.75 -29.72
CA LEU A 67 27.52 2.49 -31.11
C LEU A 67 26.36 1.89 -31.91
N GLU A 68 26.30 2.26 -33.19
CA GLU A 68 25.47 1.58 -34.19
C GLU A 68 26.08 0.24 -34.59
N ARG A 69 25.26 -0.67 -35.11
CA ARG A 69 25.74 -1.98 -35.57
C ARG A 69 26.73 -1.84 -36.75
N SER A 70 26.51 -0.89 -37.64
CA SER A 70 27.36 -0.55 -38.78
C SER A 70 28.80 -0.19 -38.35
N GLU A 71 28.93 0.63 -37.32
CA GLU A 71 30.22 1.03 -36.77
C GLU A 71 30.99 -0.19 -36.20
N ILE A 72 30.27 -1.08 -35.49
CA ILE A 72 30.86 -2.31 -34.94
C ILE A 72 31.31 -3.24 -36.06
N VAL A 73 30.50 -3.40 -37.13
CA VAL A 73 30.87 -4.24 -38.29
C VAL A 73 32.11 -3.69 -38.97
N ASN A 74 32.16 -2.39 -39.27
CA ASN A 74 33.29 -1.74 -39.88
C ASN A 74 34.58 -1.94 -39.06
N TYR A 75 34.49 -1.75 -37.74
CA TYR A 75 35.61 -1.96 -36.82
C TYR A 75 36.13 -3.41 -36.86
N VAL A 76 35.24 -4.39 -36.89
CA VAL A 76 35.55 -5.82 -36.95
C VAL A 76 36.27 -6.15 -38.27
N GLU A 77 35.80 -5.59 -39.40
CA GLU A 77 36.40 -5.79 -40.74
C GLU A 77 37.77 -5.13 -40.83
N GLU A 78 37.91 -3.87 -40.45
CA GLU A 78 39.17 -3.12 -40.45
C GLU A 78 40.27 -3.80 -39.62
N ASN A 79 39.89 -4.41 -38.50
CA ASN A 79 40.83 -5.08 -37.61
C ASN A 79 40.92 -6.60 -37.85
N SER A 80 40.30 -7.13 -38.92
CA SER A 80 40.30 -8.55 -39.27
C SER A 80 39.95 -9.50 -38.11
N ILE A 81 38.99 -9.08 -37.29
CA ILE A 81 38.54 -9.86 -36.12
C ILE A 81 37.66 -11.04 -36.59
N GLN A 82 38.05 -12.25 -36.21
CA GLN A 82 37.28 -13.45 -36.54
C GLN A 82 35.93 -13.43 -35.79
N THR A 83 34.84 -13.56 -36.54
CA THR A 83 33.49 -13.64 -36.01
C THR A 83 32.82 -14.95 -36.39
N VAL A 84 31.89 -15.42 -35.52
CA VAL A 84 31.07 -16.59 -35.79
C VAL A 84 29.62 -16.12 -35.95
N LEU A 85 29.00 -16.51 -37.04
CA LEU A 85 27.58 -16.26 -37.29
C LEU A 85 26.74 -17.31 -36.53
N ASP A 86 25.96 -16.85 -35.55
CA ASP A 86 25.00 -17.68 -34.87
C ASP A 86 23.77 -17.91 -35.79
N SER A 87 23.54 -19.16 -36.21
CA SER A 87 22.45 -19.54 -37.12
C SER A 87 21.07 -19.20 -36.56
N SER A 88 20.89 -19.17 -35.26
CA SER A 88 19.63 -18.80 -34.63
C SER A 88 19.21 -17.33 -34.88
N ASN A 89 20.15 -16.48 -35.30
CA ASN A 89 19.85 -15.11 -35.72
C ASN A 89 19.12 -15.05 -37.08
N MET A 90 19.13 -16.15 -37.82
CA MET A 90 18.51 -16.26 -39.14
C MET A 90 17.04 -16.70 -39.08
N GLU A 91 16.54 -17.14 -37.92
CA GLU A 91 15.19 -17.64 -37.73
C GLU A 91 14.23 -16.49 -37.41
N ASP A 92 13.09 -16.43 -38.11
CA ASP A 92 12.03 -15.41 -37.88
C ASP A 92 11.02 -15.81 -36.79
N ASP A 93 11.28 -16.89 -36.07
CA ASP A 93 10.40 -17.39 -35.02
C ASP A 93 10.23 -16.43 -33.85
N TYR A 94 11.22 -15.58 -33.62
CA TYR A 94 11.21 -14.60 -32.54
C TYR A 94 10.79 -13.22 -33.03
N THR A 95 9.82 -12.60 -32.36
CA THR A 95 9.36 -11.22 -32.66
C THR A 95 10.50 -10.21 -32.77
N ARG A 96 11.56 -10.37 -31.95
CA ARG A 96 12.73 -9.49 -31.99
C ARG A 96 13.53 -9.64 -33.29
N ASN A 97 13.67 -10.86 -33.81
CA ASN A 97 14.35 -11.10 -35.09
C ASN A 97 13.54 -10.49 -36.26
N ARG A 98 12.21 -10.58 -36.21
CA ARG A 98 11.34 -9.93 -37.20
C ARG A 98 11.47 -8.39 -37.16
N ILE A 99 11.55 -7.77 -35.99
CA ILE A 99 11.79 -6.33 -35.86
C ILE A 99 13.15 -5.97 -36.48
N ARG A 100 14.20 -6.70 -36.16
CA ARG A 100 15.57 -6.49 -36.65
C ARG A 100 15.68 -6.60 -38.17
N ARG A 101 15.05 -7.60 -38.76
CA ARG A 101 15.22 -7.96 -40.18
C ARG A 101 14.26 -7.29 -41.12
N HIS A 102 13.06 -6.97 -40.68
CA HIS A 102 12.00 -6.49 -41.54
C HIS A 102 11.50 -5.09 -41.16
N ILE A 103 11.30 -4.81 -39.89
CA ILE A 103 10.64 -3.57 -39.47
C ILE A 103 11.64 -2.42 -39.39
N LEU A 104 12.77 -2.64 -38.67
CA LEU A 104 13.74 -1.58 -38.46
C LEU A 104 14.38 -1.10 -39.77
N PRO A 105 14.84 -2.02 -40.69
CA PRO A 105 15.34 -1.60 -41.99
C PRO A 105 14.32 -0.86 -42.85
N LEU A 106 13.06 -1.27 -42.79
CA LEU A 106 11.99 -0.57 -43.51
C LEU A 106 11.79 0.86 -43.00
N ILE A 107 11.84 1.05 -41.66
CA ILE A 107 11.77 2.39 -41.07
C ILE A 107 12.97 3.25 -41.48
N GLU A 108 14.18 2.68 -41.52
CA GLU A 108 15.37 3.40 -41.94
C GLU A 108 15.30 3.78 -43.45
N GLN A 109 14.78 2.90 -44.27
CA GLN A 109 14.69 3.11 -45.72
C GLN A 109 13.54 4.08 -46.09
N GLU A 110 12.34 3.90 -45.53
CA GLU A 110 11.12 4.58 -46.00
C GLU A 110 10.76 5.81 -45.16
N VAL A 111 11.28 5.91 -43.91
CA VAL A 111 10.92 6.99 -42.99
C VAL A 111 12.10 7.91 -42.70
N ASN A 112 13.18 7.35 -42.11
CA ASN A 112 14.36 8.13 -41.75
C ASN A 112 15.59 7.24 -41.61
N PRO A 113 16.66 7.47 -42.39
CA PRO A 113 17.91 6.71 -42.30
C PRO A 113 18.59 6.73 -40.91
N ARG A 114 18.27 7.76 -40.09
CA ARG A 114 18.77 7.89 -38.72
C ARG A 114 17.77 7.43 -37.66
N ALA A 115 16.81 6.59 -38.01
CA ALA A 115 15.76 6.16 -37.08
C ALA A 115 16.33 5.47 -35.86
N VAL A 116 17.35 4.64 -36.00
CA VAL A 116 18.01 3.94 -34.88
C VAL A 116 18.64 4.95 -33.91
N THR A 117 19.39 5.92 -34.41
CA THR A 117 20.02 6.98 -33.61
C THR A 117 18.95 7.78 -32.84
N HIS A 118 17.90 8.23 -33.53
CA HIS A 118 16.82 9.00 -32.89
C HIS A 118 16.05 8.19 -31.84
N MET A 119 15.88 6.89 -32.04
CA MET A 119 15.28 6.01 -31.03
C MET A 119 16.19 5.85 -29.80
N ALA A 120 17.51 5.80 -30.00
CA ALA A 120 18.48 5.76 -28.92
C ALA A 120 18.47 7.07 -28.10
N GLU A 121 18.48 8.22 -28.77
CA GLU A 121 18.35 9.56 -28.14
C GLU A 121 17.04 9.68 -27.36
N ALA A 122 15.92 9.25 -27.94
CA ALA A 122 14.63 9.25 -27.25
C ALA A 122 14.63 8.35 -26.02
N SER A 123 15.25 7.15 -26.11
CA SER A 123 15.38 6.22 -24.99
C SER A 123 16.17 6.83 -23.83
N GLU A 124 17.20 7.64 -24.11
CA GLU A 124 17.98 8.36 -23.11
C GLU A 124 17.10 9.41 -22.38
N ILE A 125 16.35 10.21 -23.13
CA ILE A 125 15.41 11.19 -22.56
C ILE A 125 14.36 10.50 -21.67
N PHE A 126 13.80 9.39 -22.14
CA PHE A 126 12.88 8.59 -21.32
C PHE A 126 13.56 8.04 -20.06
N GLY A 127 14.85 7.68 -20.17
CA GLY A 127 15.66 7.24 -19.02
C GLY A 127 15.81 8.32 -17.94
N GLN A 128 16.06 9.57 -18.36
CA GLN A 128 16.14 10.72 -17.46
C GLN A 128 14.79 11.00 -16.81
N ALA A 129 13.69 10.96 -17.57
CA ALA A 129 12.34 11.14 -17.04
C ALA A 129 11.97 10.04 -16.03
N GLU A 130 12.26 8.77 -16.34
CA GLU A 130 12.03 7.63 -15.45
C GLU A 130 12.81 7.79 -14.14
N ALA A 131 14.08 8.20 -14.21
CA ALA A 131 14.90 8.45 -13.03
C ALA A 131 14.34 9.56 -12.15
N TYR A 132 13.90 10.65 -12.77
CA TYR A 132 13.28 11.77 -12.06
C TYR A 132 11.98 11.35 -11.34
N PHE A 133 11.05 10.70 -12.06
CA PHE A 133 9.79 10.25 -11.46
C PHE A 133 9.99 9.19 -10.38
N THR A 134 10.94 8.27 -10.56
CA THR A 134 11.26 7.26 -9.55
C THR A 134 11.81 7.91 -8.27
N LYS A 135 12.75 8.85 -8.40
CA LYS A 135 13.27 9.61 -7.25
C LYS A 135 12.15 10.36 -6.52
N LEU A 136 11.35 11.12 -7.26
CA LEU A 136 10.22 11.87 -6.70
C LEU A 136 9.22 10.95 -6.00
N ALA A 137 8.92 9.79 -6.59
CA ALA A 137 8.02 8.80 -6.00
C ALA A 137 8.56 8.25 -4.67
N GLY A 138 9.86 7.95 -4.58
CA GLY A 138 10.50 7.49 -3.35
C GLY A 138 10.40 8.52 -2.22
N GLU A 139 10.71 9.79 -2.54
CA GLU A 139 10.60 10.90 -1.59
C GLU A 139 9.16 11.08 -1.09
N MET A 140 8.18 11.03 -2.00
CA MET A 140 6.77 11.18 -1.65
C MET A 140 6.21 9.98 -0.90
N ALA A 141 6.56 8.74 -1.29
CA ALA A 141 6.07 7.52 -0.66
C ALA A 141 6.42 7.48 0.83
N ALA A 142 7.59 7.99 1.21
CA ALA A 142 8.01 8.07 2.62
C ALA A 142 7.00 8.88 3.47
N GLY A 143 6.43 9.95 2.94
CA GLY A 143 5.44 10.79 3.63
C GLY A 143 4.10 10.09 3.89
N TYR A 144 3.74 9.10 3.08
CA TYR A 144 2.49 8.32 3.24
C TYR A 144 2.65 7.10 4.13
N ARG A 145 3.85 6.79 4.58
CA ARG A 145 4.13 5.64 5.45
C ARG A 145 3.61 5.90 6.86
N LYS A 146 2.75 5.03 7.39
CA LYS A 146 2.18 5.12 8.75
C LYS A 146 2.78 4.10 9.71
N ALA A 147 3.27 2.95 9.20
CA ALA A 147 3.99 1.92 9.95
C ALA A 147 4.82 1.07 8.97
N LYS A 148 5.57 0.09 9.48
CA LYS A 148 6.22 -0.92 8.63
C LYS A 148 5.15 -1.57 7.75
N ASP A 149 5.40 -1.62 6.44
CA ASP A 149 4.52 -2.24 5.43
C ASP A 149 3.05 -1.73 5.42
N ARG A 150 2.81 -0.49 5.91
CA ARG A 150 1.51 0.17 5.89
C ARG A 150 1.60 1.62 5.44
N TYR A 151 0.87 1.94 4.38
CA TYR A 151 0.79 3.28 3.77
C TYR A 151 -0.67 3.74 3.72
N VAL A 152 -0.89 5.05 3.80
CA VAL A 152 -2.21 5.68 3.61
C VAL A 152 -2.06 6.84 2.66
N LEU A 153 -2.61 6.68 1.47
CA LEU A 153 -2.72 7.71 0.43
C LEU A 153 -3.97 8.54 0.74
N ASP A 154 -3.78 9.78 1.14
CA ASP A 154 -4.85 10.68 1.57
C ASP A 154 -5.60 11.35 0.40
N HIS A 155 -6.55 12.22 0.72
CA HIS A 155 -7.34 12.94 -0.28
C HIS A 155 -6.50 13.89 -1.13
N GLU A 156 -5.44 14.49 -0.58
CA GLU A 156 -4.56 15.39 -1.30
C GLU A 156 -3.68 14.64 -2.30
N PHE A 157 -3.33 13.39 -2.00
CA PHE A 157 -2.64 12.52 -2.95
C PHE A 157 -3.43 12.31 -4.23
N PHE A 158 -4.74 12.07 -4.14
CA PHE A 158 -5.59 11.79 -5.31
C PHE A 158 -5.95 13.03 -6.12
N LYS A 159 -5.57 14.24 -5.68
CA LYS A 159 -5.64 15.48 -6.47
C LYS A 159 -4.40 15.71 -7.35
N LYS A 160 -3.32 14.96 -7.12
CA LYS A 160 -2.07 15.08 -7.90
C LYS A 160 -2.26 14.52 -9.32
N GLU A 161 -1.33 14.86 -10.20
CA GLU A 161 -1.32 14.36 -11.58
C GLU A 161 -1.29 12.83 -11.62
N THR A 162 -1.98 12.27 -12.58
CA THR A 162 -2.11 10.80 -12.77
C THR A 162 -0.76 10.09 -12.84
N ILE A 163 0.24 10.73 -13.45
CA ILE A 163 1.58 10.14 -13.57
C ILE A 163 2.25 10.04 -12.20
N ILE A 164 2.15 11.06 -11.37
CA ILE A 164 2.69 11.07 -10.01
C ILE A 164 2.02 9.99 -9.16
N GLN A 165 0.68 9.91 -9.20
CA GLN A 165 -0.05 8.84 -8.51
C GLN A 165 0.44 7.46 -8.95
N THR A 166 0.68 7.26 -10.25
CA THR A 166 1.13 5.99 -10.82
C THR A 166 2.50 5.58 -10.29
N TYR A 167 3.44 6.51 -10.26
CA TYR A 167 4.81 6.23 -9.78
C TYR A 167 4.86 6.00 -8.26
N VAL A 168 4.16 6.82 -7.47
CA VAL A 168 4.12 6.68 -6.01
C VAL A 168 3.43 5.38 -5.59
N ILE A 169 2.30 5.02 -6.21
CA ILE A 169 1.63 3.75 -5.94
C ILE A 169 2.57 2.57 -6.28
N ARG A 170 3.23 2.62 -7.44
CA ARG A 170 4.18 1.59 -7.85
C ARG A 170 5.32 1.45 -6.84
N GLU A 171 5.94 2.55 -6.44
CA GLU A 171 7.02 2.56 -5.44
C GLU A 171 6.58 1.91 -4.13
N ILE A 172 5.41 2.26 -3.62
CA ILE A 172 4.84 1.66 -2.41
C ILE A 172 4.66 0.15 -2.57
N LEU A 173 4.14 -0.30 -3.72
CA LEU A 173 3.94 -1.73 -3.98
C LEU A 173 5.27 -2.49 -4.11
N GLU A 174 6.27 -1.91 -4.79
CA GLU A 174 7.60 -2.50 -4.96
C GLU A 174 8.33 -2.62 -3.61
N VAL A 175 8.31 -1.57 -2.80
CA VAL A 175 8.94 -1.55 -1.46
C VAL A 175 8.24 -2.51 -0.49
N THR A 176 6.90 -2.54 -0.49
CA THR A 176 6.14 -3.37 0.45
C THR A 176 6.11 -4.84 0.01
N GLY A 177 6.04 -5.12 -1.29
CA GLY A 177 5.99 -6.48 -1.86
C GLY A 177 7.37 -7.13 -1.98
N GLY A 178 8.46 -6.35 -2.05
CA GLY A 178 9.82 -6.84 -2.22
C GLY A 178 10.14 -7.37 -3.64
N HIS A 179 9.21 -7.25 -4.59
CA HIS A 179 9.33 -7.75 -5.96
C HIS A 179 8.73 -6.77 -6.97
N GLN A 180 9.23 -6.80 -8.22
CA GLN A 180 8.80 -5.89 -9.28
C GLN A 180 8.08 -6.58 -10.46
N SER A 181 8.19 -7.91 -10.57
CA SER A 181 7.90 -8.63 -11.82
C SER A 181 6.41 -8.72 -12.18
N ASP A 182 5.51 -8.78 -11.20
CA ASP A 182 4.09 -9.07 -11.45
C ASP A 182 3.18 -7.87 -11.21
N LEU A 183 3.76 -6.69 -10.94
CA LEU A 183 3.00 -5.46 -10.76
C LEU A 183 2.66 -4.84 -12.10
N THR A 184 1.38 -4.89 -12.46
CA THR A 184 0.86 -4.35 -13.73
C THR A 184 0.24 -2.97 -13.55
N SER A 185 0.07 -2.25 -14.66
CA SER A 185 -0.70 -0.99 -14.70
C SER A 185 -2.16 -1.18 -14.24
N GLY A 186 -2.70 -2.40 -14.40
CA GLY A 186 -4.04 -2.76 -13.91
C GLY A 186 -4.16 -2.70 -12.39
N HIS A 187 -3.14 -3.19 -11.67
CA HIS A 187 -3.12 -3.12 -10.19
C HIS A 187 -3.06 -1.66 -9.69
N ILE A 188 -2.27 -0.82 -10.35
CA ILE A 188 -2.18 0.61 -10.01
C ILE A 188 -3.51 1.31 -10.27
N LYS A 189 -4.14 1.02 -11.43
CA LYS A 189 -5.47 1.54 -11.76
C LYS A 189 -6.51 1.12 -10.73
N GLN A 190 -6.52 -0.16 -10.33
CA GLN A 190 -7.43 -0.70 -9.33
C GLN A 190 -7.33 0.05 -7.99
N ILE A 191 -6.10 0.39 -7.55
CA ILE A 191 -5.87 1.18 -6.33
C ILE A 191 -6.44 2.60 -6.49
N ARG A 192 -6.25 3.22 -7.63
CA ARG A 192 -6.77 4.57 -7.90
C ARG A 192 -8.31 4.56 -7.94
N ASP A 193 -8.91 3.56 -8.57
CA ASP A 193 -10.36 3.42 -8.68
C ASP A 193 -11.01 3.20 -7.30
N LEU A 194 -10.32 2.52 -6.36
CA LEU A 194 -10.78 2.35 -4.98
C LEU A 194 -11.09 3.68 -4.28
N TYR A 195 -10.38 4.76 -4.61
CA TYR A 195 -10.61 6.07 -4.00
C TYR A 195 -12.04 6.60 -4.23
N GLY A 196 -12.63 6.33 -5.41
CA GLY A 196 -14.02 6.69 -5.72
C GLY A 196 -15.08 5.74 -5.15
N MET A 197 -14.67 4.62 -4.53
CA MET A 197 -15.60 3.62 -4.02
C MET A 197 -16.03 3.89 -2.58
N GLN A 198 -17.02 3.12 -2.09
CA GLN A 198 -17.46 3.19 -0.69
C GLN A 198 -16.35 2.73 0.27
N THR A 199 -16.26 3.39 1.42
CA THR A 199 -15.35 3.02 2.52
C THR A 199 -15.55 1.55 2.91
N GLY A 200 -14.44 0.83 3.06
CA GLY A 200 -14.42 -0.61 3.36
C GLY A 200 -14.28 -1.51 2.14
N ARG A 201 -14.37 -0.99 0.91
CA ARG A 201 -14.03 -1.76 -0.30
C ARG A 201 -12.56 -2.10 -0.30
N LYS A 202 -12.23 -3.30 -0.82
CA LYS A 202 -10.88 -3.87 -0.85
C LYS A 202 -10.52 -4.36 -2.23
N ALA A 203 -9.23 -4.36 -2.51
CA ALA A 203 -8.62 -4.96 -3.68
C ALA A 203 -7.44 -5.83 -3.24
N ASP A 204 -7.43 -7.07 -3.71
CA ASP A 204 -6.32 -8.00 -3.51
C ASP A 204 -5.26 -7.75 -4.59
N LEU A 205 -4.01 -7.74 -4.15
CA LEU A 205 -2.85 -7.44 -4.98
C LEU A 205 -1.82 -8.57 -4.86
N PRO A 206 -0.89 -8.70 -5.83
CA PRO A 206 0.22 -9.65 -5.72
C PRO A 206 1.02 -9.48 -4.44
N TYR A 207 1.80 -10.50 -4.08
CA TYR A 207 2.71 -10.51 -2.92
C TYR A 207 2.02 -10.31 -1.57
N GLU A 208 0.82 -10.85 -1.43
CA GLU A 208 0.01 -10.74 -0.21
C GLU A 208 -0.28 -9.29 0.20
N LEU A 209 -0.31 -8.37 -0.77
CA LEU A 209 -0.72 -7.00 -0.53
C LEU A 209 -2.24 -6.86 -0.61
N GLU A 210 -2.78 -5.94 0.17
CA GLU A 210 -4.17 -5.50 0.14
C GLU A 210 -4.23 -3.98 0.07
N ALA A 211 -5.04 -3.47 -0.85
CA ALA A 211 -5.47 -2.07 -0.83
C ALA A 211 -6.91 -1.99 -0.31
N SER A 212 -7.21 -0.98 0.50
CA SER A 212 -8.56 -0.78 1.06
C SER A 212 -8.95 0.69 1.12
N ARG A 213 -10.21 1.00 0.79
CA ARG A 213 -10.79 2.34 0.93
C ARG A 213 -11.06 2.61 2.41
N VAL A 214 -10.37 3.59 2.98
CA VAL A 214 -10.53 4.06 4.36
C VAL A 214 -11.06 5.50 4.37
N TYR A 215 -11.47 6.04 5.52
CA TYR A 215 -12.01 7.40 5.58
C TYR A 215 -11.01 8.45 5.10
N GLU A 216 -9.73 8.27 5.43
CA GLU A 216 -8.65 9.21 5.09
C GLU A 216 -8.22 9.11 3.62
N GLY A 217 -8.60 8.03 2.89
CA GLY A 217 -8.17 7.80 1.52
C GLY A 217 -8.08 6.32 1.15
N VAL A 218 -6.95 5.86 0.62
CA VAL A 218 -6.70 4.46 0.30
C VAL A 218 -5.49 3.96 1.08
N ARG A 219 -5.68 2.86 1.82
CA ARG A 219 -4.62 2.20 2.57
C ARG A 219 -4.08 1.02 1.79
N ILE A 220 -2.76 0.89 1.75
CA ILE A 220 -2.03 -0.25 1.19
C ILE A 220 -1.23 -0.90 2.33
N ARG A 221 -1.32 -2.24 2.45
CA ARG A 221 -0.63 -3.02 3.49
C ARG A 221 -0.37 -4.46 3.06
N LYS A 222 0.51 -5.14 3.80
CA LYS A 222 0.70 -6.58 3.68
C LYS A 222 -0.38 -7.35 4.46
N LYS A 223 -0.96 -8.42 3.89
CA LYS A 223 -2.06 -9.20 4.51
C LYS A 223 -1.62 -9.91 5.80
N ASN A 224 -0.40 -10.44 5.83
CA ASN A 224 0.10 -11.25 6.96
C ASN A 224 0.34 -10.45 8.26
N MET A 225 0.36 -9.12 8.20
CA MET A 225 0.35 -8.27 9.39
C MET A 225 -0.99 -8.29 10.15
N ILE A 226 -2.02 -8.92 9.58
CA ILE A 226 -3.32 -9.11 10.25
C ILE A 226 -3.22 -10.27 11.28
N ALA A 227 -2.40 -11.28 11.01
CA ALA A 227 -2.32 -12.50 11.83
C ALA A 227 -1.70 -12.27 13.21
N GLU A 228 -0.82 -11.28 13.37
CA GLU A 228 -0.21 -11.01 14.70
C GLU A 228 -1.07 -10.11 15.59
N SER A 229 -2.02 -9.34 15.02
CA SER A 229 -2.96 -8.52 15.78
C SER A 229 -4.39 -9.07 15.84
N ASP A 230 -4.76 -10.01 14.95
CA ASP A 230 -6.12 -10.54 14.83
C ASP A 230 -6.20 -12.06 15.09
N SER A 231 -5.09 -12.77 15.32
CA SER A 231 -5.07 -14.23 15.59
C SER A 231 -5.14 -14.61 17.07
N GLU A 232 -5.35 -13.64 17.98
CA GLU A 232 -6.07 -14.01 19.17
C GLU A 232 -7.55 -14.07 18.79
N THR A 233 -8.10 -15.24 18.60
CA THR A 233 -9.45 -15.58 19.01
C THR A 233 -9.50 -15.23 20.48
N GLU A 234 -9.56 -13.91 20.78
CA GLU A 234 -9.88 -13.45 22.11
C GLU A 234 -11.28 -13.98 22.37
N GLU A 235 -11.37 -15.07 23.14
CA GLU A 235 -12.58 -15.40 23.87
C GLU A 235 -13.20 -14.07 24.31
N LEU A 236 -14.47 -13.89 23.99
CA LEU A 236 -15.24 -12.71 24.35
C LEU A 236 -15.18 -12.54 25.87
N LYS A 237 -14.07 -11.95 26.37
CA LYS A 237 -13.92 -11.66 27.79
C LYS A 237 -15.01 -10.65 28.14
N ILE A 238 -16.06 -11.15 28.80
CA ILE A 238 -17.00 -10.31 29.52
C ILE A 238 -16.41 -10.14 30.90
N GLN A 239 -16.33 -8.93 31.36
CA GLN A 239 -15.88 -8.63 32.70
C GLN A 239 -16.89 -7.72 33.39
N ASN A 240 -17.35 -8.10 34.57
CA ASN A 240 -18.20 -7.24 35.37
C ASN A 240 -17.44 -5.99 35.78
N LEU A 241 -18.05 -4.84 35.59
CA LEU A 241 -17.50 -3.56 36.04
C LEU A 241 -17.73 -3.43 37.54
N VAL A 242 -16.67 -3.38 38.31
CA VAL A 242 -16.75 -3.18 39.77
C VAL A 242 -17.18 -1.74 40.03
N VAL A 243 -18.36 -1.56 40.68
CA VAL A 243 -18.93 -0.23 40.94
C VAL A 243 -19.38 -0.14 42.41
N PRO A 244 -18.80 0.75 43.21
CA PRO A 244 -17.57 1.51 42.98
C PRO A 244 -16.31 0.64 43.01
N GLY A 245 -15.28 0.99 42.22
CA GLY A 245 -14.02 0.26 42.21
C GLY A 245 -13.24 0.35 40.90
N GLU A 246 -12.28 -0.56 40.77
CA GLU A 246 -11.42 -0.66 39.58
C GLU A 246 -11.60 -2.01 38.88
N THR A 247 -11.59 -1.98 37.55
CA THR A 247 -11.74 -3.16 36.69
C THR A 247 -10.65 -3.14 35.64
N LYS A 248 -9.74 -4.11 35.66
CA LYS A 248 -8.71 -4.25 34.63
C LYS A 248 -9.32 -4.79 33.34
N TRP A 249 -9.01 -4.18 32.21
CA TRP A 249 -9.46 -4.59 30.88
C TRP A 249 -8.30 -4.54 29.90
N LYS A 250 -7.81 -5.69 29.44
CA LYS A 250 -6.64 -5.79 28.56
C LYS A 250 -5.45 -4.97 29.11
N GLN A 251 -4.97 -4.01 28.33
CA GLN A 251 -3.86 -3.11 28.73
C GLN A 251 -4.36 -1.83 29.41
N GLY A 252 -5.65 -1.76 29.76
CA GLY A 252 -6.26 -0.59 30.41
C GLY A 252 -6.96 -0.92 31.71
N CYS A 253 -7.46 0.11 32.39
CA CYS A 253 -8.20 0.02 33.63
C CYS A 253 -9.41 0.96 33.59
N PHE A 254 -10.57 0.45 34.03
CA PHE A 254 -11.74 1.25 34.31
C PHE A 254 -11.79 1.56 35.79
N THR A 255 -11.98 2.83 36.14
CA THR A 255 -12.28 3.27 37.50
C THR A 255 -13.69 3.79 37.55
N ALA A 256 -14.54 3.24 38.41
CA ALA A 256 -15.92 3.65 38.59
C ALA A 256 -16.12 4.25 39.99
N LYS A 257 -16.80 5.39 40.09
CA LYS A 257 -17.13 6.09 41.33
C LYS A 257 -18.62 6.49 41.34
N ILE A 258 -19.25 6.39 42.51
CA ILE A 258 -20.61 6.88 42.68
C ILE A 258 -20.56 8.01 43.71
N TYR A 259 -21.32 9.07 43.47
CA TYR A 259 -21.50 10.18 44.40
C TYR A 259 -22.85 10.84 44.22
N SER A 260 -23.29 11.55 45.26
CA SER A 260 -24.53 12.33 45.19
C SER A 260 -24.36 13.53 44.26
N TYR A 261 -25.36 13.85 43.50
CA TYR A 261 -25.33 14.93 42.52
C TYR A 261 -26.24 16.08 42.93
N ASN A 262 -25.67 17.27 43.03
CA ASN A 262 -26.39 18.48 43.46
C ASN A 262 -26.50 19.55 42.36
N GLY A 263 -26.41 19.13 41.07
CA GLY A 263 -26.51 20.02 39.92
C GLY A 263 -25.22 20.71 39.52
N GLU A 264 -24.05 20.17 39.90
CA GLU A 264 -22.75 20.71 39.56
C GLU A 264 -22.46 20.61 38.07
N LYS A 265 -21.73 21.60 37.51
CA LYS A 265 -21.33 21.60 36.10
C LYS A 265 -20.25 20.53 35.86
N ILE A 266 -20.58 19.51 35.07
CA ILE A 266 -19.70 18.44 34.68
C ILE A 266 -18.91 18.84 33.42
N LEU A 267 -17.58 18.77 33.49
CA LEU A 267 -16.70 19.03 32.36
C LEU A 267 -16.58 17.81 31.44
N GLU A 268 -16.89 17.96 30.17
CA GLU A 268 -16.75 16.87 29.21
C GLU A 268 -15.28 16.42 29.04
N LYS A 269 -15.03 15.13 29.20
CA LYS A 269 -13.73 14.49 28.96
C LYS A 269 -13.90 13.31 28.01
N LYS A 270 -12.90 13.05 27.19
CA LYS A 270 -12.95 11.98 26.18
C LYS A 270 -13.04 10.59 26.80
N TYR A 271 -12.25 10.34 27.84
CA TYR A 271 -12.11 9.03 28.49
C TYR A 271 -12.69 9.00 29.92
N THR A 272 -13.45 9.99 30.32
CA THR A 272 -14.26 10.01 31.53
C THR A 272 -15.66 10.45 31.16
N LYS A 273 -16.65 9.67 31.56
CA LYS A 273 -18.05 9.93 31.30
C LYS A 273 -18.89 9.74 32.58
N TRP A 274 -19.97 10.45 32.64
CA TRP A 274 -20.89 10.51 33.79
C TRP A 274 -22.26 10.06 33.37
N PHE A 275 -22.86 9.19 34.17
CA PHE A 275 -24.13 8.55 33.90
C PHE A 275 -25.10 8.72 35.09
N ASP A 276 -26.37 8.78 34.80
CA ASP A 276 -27.45 8.72 35.80
C ASP A 276 -27.49 7.31 36.37
N CYS A 277 -27.04 7.17 37.62
CA CYS A 277 -26.90 5.87 38.28
C CYS A 277 -28.27 5.22 38.50
N ASP A 278 -29.33 6.02 38.68
CA ASP A 278 -30.67 5.55 39.00
C ASP A 278 -31.40 4.95 37.78
N LYS A 279 -30.88 5.14 36.58
CA LYS A 279 -31.36 4.53 35.33
C LYS A 279 -30.70 3.22 34.93
N ILE A 280 -29.70 2.78 35.70
CA ILE A 280 -28.96 1.54 35.45
C ILE A 280 -29.71 0.40 36.15
N ASN A 281 -30.11 -0.62 35.38
CA ASN A 281 -30.99 -1.67 35.87
C ASN A 281 -30.27 -2.98 36.20
N CYS A 282 -29.08 -3.23 35.60
CA CYS A 282 -28.34 -4.48 35.77
C CYS A 282 -26.88 -4.21 36.19
N GLU A 283 -26.16 -5.27 36.52
CA GLU A 283 -24.70 -5.19 36.68
C GLU A 283 -24.04 -4.79 35.36
N LEU A 284 -23.25 -3.70 35.38
CA LEU A 284 -22.55 -3.24 34.22
C LEU A 284 -21.43 -4.20 33.85
N THR A 285 -21.26 -4.44 32.56
CA THR A 285 -20.17 -5.24 32.05
C THR A 285 -19.31 -4.47 31.05
N VAL A 286 -18.02 -4.80 30.98
CA VAL A 286 -17.10 -4.35 29.97
C VAL A 286 -16.85 -5.50 28.99
N ARG A 287 -17.06 -5.22 27.71
CA ARG A 287 -16.85 -6.21 26.65
C ARG A 287 -16.69 -5.52 25.29
N THR A 288 -16.33 -6.28 24.27
CA THR A 288 -16.42 -5.84 22.88
C THR A 288 -17.86 -6.02 22.35
N ARG A 289 -18.14 -5.46 21.17
CA ARG A 289 -19.49 -5.49 20.56
C ARG A 289 -19.96 -6.92 20.28
N ARG A 290 -21.29 -7.09 20.38
CA ARG A 290 -22.01 -8.30 20.00
C ARG A 290 -23.14 -8.03 18.99
N SER A 291 -23.61 -9.08 18.37
CA SER A 291 -24.85 -8.99 17.58
C SER A 291 -26.03 -8.69 18.53
N GLY A 292 -26.88 -7.75 18.13
CA GLY A 292 -28.03 -7.32 18.96
C GLY A 292 -27.79 -6.07 19.82
N ASP A 293 -26.55 -5.60 19.97
CA ASP A 293 -26.21 -4.39 20.72
C ASP A 293 -26.87 -3.14 20.11
N TYR A 294 -27.39 -2.28 20.97
CA TYR A 294 -28.06 -1.03 20.59
C TYR A 294 -27.76 0.11 21.57
N MET A 295 -28.06 1.34 21.16
CA MET A 295 -27.98 2.55 21.98
C MET A 295 -29.23 3.39 21.75
N ALA A 296 -29.71 4.06 22.79
CA ALA A 296 -30.67 5.13 22.62
C ALA A 296 -30.00 6.38 22.04
N VAL A 297 -30.58 6.93 20.96
CA VAL A 297 -30.05 8.11 20.24
C VAL A 297 -30.87 9.38 20.53
N SER A 298 -31.93 9.25 21.29
CA SER A 298 -32.76 10.36 21.79
C SER A 298 -33.32 10.02 23.16
N GLN A 299 -33.60 11.04 23.97
CA GLN A 299 -34.25 10.90 25.27
C GLN A 299 -35.68 10.36 25.16
N SER A 300 -36.33 10.55 24.00
CA SER A 300 -37.68 10.04 23.69
C SER A 300 -37.75 8.55 23.37
N GLY A 301 -36.62 7.80 23.48
CA GLY A 301 -36.62 6.34 23.40
C GLY A 301 -36.31 5.74 22.02
N GLY A 302 -35.84 6.53 21.05
CA GLY A 302 -35.41 6.00 19.76
C GLY A 302 -34.10 5.18 19.87
N HIS A 303 -34.18 3.86 19.56
CA HIS A 303 -33.06 2.96 19.62
C HIS A 303 -32.41 2.79 18.23
N LYS A 304 -31.09 2.70 18.20
CA LYS A 304 -30.30 2.45 16.97
C LYS A 304 -29.30 1.31 17.21
N LYS A 305 -29.20 0.40 16.23
CA LYS A 305 -28.18 -0.68 16.31
C LYS A 305 -26.78 -0.08 16.49
N LEU A 306 -26.00 -0.62 17.42
CA LEU A 306 -24.65 -0.16 17.74
C LEU A 306 -23.77 -0.01 16.50
N THR A 307 -23.83 -1.00 15.60
CA THR A 307 -23.05 -0.95 14.34
C THR A 307 -23.34 0.32 13.52
N ARG A 308 -24.62 0.76 13.51
CA ARG A 308 -25.00 1.98 12.79
C ARG A 308 -24.49 3.24 13.50
N CYS A 309 -24.55 3.27 14.83
CA CYS A 309 -23.94 4.35 15.62
C CYS A 309 -22.44 4.49 15.35
N MET A 310 -21.72 3.36 15.34
CA MET A 310 -20.27 3.36 15.02
C MET A 310 -19.96 3.80 13.59
N ILE A 311 -20.85 3.54 12.63
CA ILE A 311 -20.71 4.03 11.25
C ILE A 311 -20.90 5.55 11.21
N ASP A 312 -21.94 6.06 11.85
CA ASP A 312 -22.23 7.49 11.90
C ASP A 312 -21.09 8.29 12.58
N ASP A 313 -20.46 7.68 13.59
CA ASP A 313 -19.28 8.23 14.27
C ASP A 313 -17.97 8.04 13.48
N LYS A 314 -18.05 7.52 12.23
CA LYS A 314 -16.92 7.25 11.35
C LYS A 314 -15.83 6.35 11.96
N ILE A 315 -16.21 5.47 12.91
CA ILE A 315 -15.28 4.51 13.49
C ILE A 315 -14.86 3.50 12.41
N PRO A 316 -13.56 3.31 12.13
CA PRO A 316 -13.08 2.36 11.16
C PRO A 316 -13.58 0.94 11.43
N GLY A 317 -13.96 0.19 10.36
CA GLY A 317 -14.58 -1.13 10.47
C GLY A 317 -13.77 -2.13 11.30
N GLU A 318 -12.45 -2.09 11.18
CA GLU A 318 -11.49 -2.94 11.90
C GLU A 318 -11.36 -2.62 13.40
N LEU A 319 -11.70 -1.40 13.82
CA LEU A 319 -11.71 -1.01 15.23
C LEU A 319 -13.04 -1.32 15.91
N ARG A 320 -14.15 -1.43 15.14
CA ARG A 320 -15.49 -1.65 15.71
C ARG A 320 -15.63 -2.91 16.55
N GLY A 321 -14.84 -3.97 16.24
CA GLY A 321 -14.79 -5.21 16.99
C GLY A 321 -13.85 -5.19 18.20
N LYS A 322 -12.98 -4.18 18.31
CA LYS A 322 -11.88 -4.14 19.30
C LYS A 322 -12.14 -3.10 20.41
N LEU A 323 -12.99 -2.11 20.14
CA LEU A 323 -13.30 -1.06 21.12
C LEU A 323 -13.99 -1.64 22.35
N PRO A 324 -13.54 -1.28 23.56
CA PRO A 324 -14.25 -1.62 24.78
C PRO A 324 -15.58 -0.83 24.87
N LEU A 325 -16.59 -1.52 25.33
CA LEU A 325 -17.93 -0.98 25.58
C LEU A 325 -18.29 -1.18 27.03
N VAL A 326 -18.95 -0.21 27.64
CA VAL A 326 -19.65 -0.37 28.91
C VAL A 326 -21.11 -0.62 28.58
N VAL A 327 -21.65 -1.73 29.08
CA VAL A 327 -23.00 -2.19 28.71
C VAL A 327 -23.85 -2.61 29.92
N ASP A 328 -25.16 -2.36 29.81
CA ASP A 328 -26.20 -2.86 30.68
C ASP A 328 -27.00 -3.91 29.87
N GLY A 329 -26.69 -5.19 30.04
CA GLY A 329 -27.19 -6.27 29.19
C GLY A 329 -26.78 -6.13 27.72
N ASN A 330 -27.74 -5.80 26.83
CA ASN A 330 -27.49 -5.50 25.40
C ASN A 330 -27.52 -4.01 25.07
N GLU A 331 -27.89 -3.18 26.02
CA GLU A 331 -27.91 -1.73 25.85
C GLU A 331 -26.54 -1.14 26.19
N VAL A 332 -25.94 -0.50 25.22
CA VAL A 332 -24.58 0.09 25.37
C VAL A 332 -24.72 1.46 26.01
N LEU A 333 -24.08 1.67 27.17
CA LEU A 333 -23.97 2.96 27.83
C LEU A 333 -22.92 3.85 27.15
N TRP A 334 -21.77 3.27 26.87
CA TRP A 334 -20.63 4.02 26.38
C TRP A 334 -19.76 3.23 25.39
N ILE A 335 -19.48 3.83 24.26
CA ILE A 335 -18.38 3.43 23.36
C ILE A 335 -17.15 4.17 23.88
N VAL A 336 -16.18 3.47 24.46
CA VAL A 336 -15.02 4.10 25.10
C VAL A 336 -14.25 4.98 24.10
N GLY A 337 -14.04 6.24 24.48
CA GLY A 337 -13.44 7.25 23.60
C GLY A 337 -14.42 7.90 22.59
N GLY A 338 -15.68 7.44 22.57
CA GLY A 338 -16.75 7.90 21.68
C GLY A 338 -17.99 8.38 22.43
N ARG A 339 -19.15 8.20 21.79
CA ARG A 339 -20.45 8.66 22.31
C ARG A 339 -20.94 7.85 23.49
N ILE A 340 -21.81 8.50 24.28
CA ILE A 340 -22.61 7.89 25.35
C ILE A 340 -24.05 7.74 24.89
N ASN A 341 -24.78 6.86 25.58
CA ASN A 341 -26.21 6.61 25.37
C ASN A 341 -27.05 7.76 25.96
N GLU A 342 -27.97 8.29 25.18
CA GLU A 342 -28.81 9.42 25.59
C GLU A 342 -29.70 9.13 26.79
N ARG A 343 -30.13 7.85 26.95
CA ARG A 343 -30.99 7.41 28.08
C ARG A 343 -30.31 7.62 29.44
N TYR A 344 -29.00 7.32 29.50
CA TYR A 344 -28.28 7.35 30.77
C TYR A 344 -27.62 8.70 31.06
N LYS A 345 -27.88 9.73 30.26
CA LYS A 345 -27.40 11.09 30.53
C LYS A 345 -28.00 11.63 31.83
N ILE A 346 -27.21 12.41 32.52
CA ILE A 346 -27.57 13.17 33.70
C ILE A 346 -28.64 14.20 33.33
N THR A 347 -29.64 14.32 34.17
CA THR A 347 -30.75 15.32 34.07
C THR A 347 -30.87 16.11 35.37
N SER A 348 -31.76 17.08 35.42
CA SER A 348 -32.08 17.83 36.63
C SER A 348 -32.69 16.98 37.76
N GLU A 349 -33.18 15.78 37.43
CA GLU A 349 -33.79 14.83 38.36
C GLU A 349 -32.83 13.77 38.89
N THR A 350 -31.57 13.75 38.38
CA THR A 350 -30.56 12.76 38.77
C THR A 350 -30.10 13.01 40.19
N GLY A 351 -30.28 12.03 41.07
CA GLY A 351 -29.84 12.09 42.47
C GLY A 351 -28.44 11.54 42.68
N ARG A 352 -28.05 10.49 41.93
CA ARG A 352 -26.76 9.82 42.02
C ARG A 352 -26.09 9.71 40.65
N VAL A 353 -24.80 10.02 40.64
CA VAL A 353 -24.00 9.98 39.40
C VAL A 353 -22.97 8.86 39.50
N LEU A 354 -22.88 8.07 38.41
CA LEU A 354 -21.81 7.12 38.16
C LEU A 354 -20.80 7.76 37.23
N GLU A 355 -19.58 8.00 37.73
CA GLU A 355 -18.44 8.42 36.95
C GLU A 355 -17.64 7.20 36.54
N ILE A 356 -17.37 7.04 35.23
CA ILE A 356 -16.53 5.96 34.69
C ILE A 356 -15.37 6.60 33.94
N THR A 357 -14.16 6.29 34.37
CA THR A 357 -12.91 6.71 33.72
C THR A 357 -12.20 5.49 33.14
N TYR A 358 -11.75 5.57 31.91
CA TYR A 358 -10.90 4.58 31.27
C TYR A 358 -9.47 5.12 31.13
N GLN A 359 -8.52 4.39 31.68
CA GLN A 359 -7.08 4.62 31.54
C GLN A 359 -6.49 3.43 30.81
N GLY A 360 -6.09 3.59 29.57
CA GLY A 360 -5.49 2.53 28.75
C GLY A 360 -4.59 3.12 27.68
N GLY A 361 -3.61 2.32 27.24
CA GLY A 361 -2.73 2.68 26.15
C GLY A 361 -3.53 3.07 24.90
N ASN A 362 -3.02 4.03 24.13
CA ASN A 362 -3.62 4.70 22.98
C ASN A 362 -4.53 3.79 22.16
N VAL A 363 -5.86 3.94 22.33
CA VAL A 363 -6.86 3.56 21.35
C VAL A 363 -6.90 4.72 20.34
N GLN A 364 -5.88 4.82 19.49
CA GLN A 364 -5.83 5.69 18.32
C GLN A 364 -6.07 4.88 17.06
#